data_105304ec4c36e7bfd5f34198805f0d74
#
_entry.id   105304ec4c36e7bfd5f34198805f0d74
#
_cell.length_a   1.000
_cell.length_b   1.000
_cell.length_c   1.000
_cell.angle_alpha   90.00
_cell.angle_beta   90.00
_cell.angle_gamma   90.00
#
_symmetry.space_group_name_H-M   'P 1'
#
loop_
_entity.id
_entity.type
_entity.pdbx_description
1 polymer ?
#
loop_
_entity_poly.entity_id
_entity_poly.type
_entity_poly.pdbx_seq_one_letter_code
_entity_poly.pdbx_strand_id
1 'polypeptide(L)'
;VYGDITADKIPEIPELLTPDYVDHTFRRKNDENIIGIAYDTVAPVYTDHNKCNIITISGADNMGRTNFIKYFALQMLNSEIDTHIYIADDFRRKLSDIGQENVSYDLDPDEFIQKIIMIEVLLEEKYKRLIHQENPEKEITLIIINSQEVYTAISDSKDALNALKNIMGKYKVLNVYLLFGAVPNAQIAYGSPDIYKMMKETKSILFFDNLDNCKIVDIPLAIKRKNQKKIEPGDAY
;
A
#
# COMPACT_ATOMS: atom_id res chain seq x y z
N VAL A 1 -36.48 -27.76 -28.40
CA VAL A 1 -36.83 -26.66 -27.49
C VAL A 1 -35.48 -26.12 -27.02
N TYR A 2 -35.03 -25.04 -27.63
CA TYR A 2 -33.85 -24.32 -27.18
C TYR A 2 -34.36 -23.41 -26.04
N GLY A 3 -33.94 -23.70 -24.80
CA GLY A 3 -34.17 -22.80 -23.67
C GLY A 3 -33.49 -21.47 -23.95
N ASP A 4 -34.05 -20.39 -23.43
CA ASP A 4 -33.50 -19.05 -23.53
C ASP A 4 -32.08 -19.01 -22.93
N ILE A 5 -31.08 -19.19 -23.78
CA ILE A 5 -29.69 -18.97 -23.43
C ILE A 5 -29.50 -17.45 -23.55
N THR A 6 -29.79 -16.72 -22.51
CA THR A 6 -29.36 -15.32 -22.37
C THR A 6 -27.85 -15.33 -22.20
N ALA A 7 -27.15 -14.63 -23.09
CA ALA A 7 -25.71 -14.42 -22.91
C ALA A 7 -25.45 -13.76 -21.56
N ASP A 8 -24.41 -14.22 -20.87
CA ASP A 8 -23.98 -13.59 -19.63
C ASP A 8 -23.70 -12.10 -19.86
N LYS A 9 -24.11 -11.27 -18.90
CA LYS A 9 -23.89 -9.83 -18.98
C LYS A 9 -22.37 -9.57 -19.06
N ILE A 10 -21.94 -8.79 -20.04
CA ILE A 10 -20.53 -8.40 -20.16
C ILE A 10 -20.17 -7.62 -18.89
N PRO A 11 -19.15 -8.05 -18.12
CA PRO A 11 -18.72 -7.33 -16.93
C PRO A 11 -18.22 -5.92 -17.31
N GLU A 12 -18.66 -4.92 -16.58
CA GLU A 12 -18.23 -3.54 -16.76
C GLU A 12 -17.43 -3.09 -15.54
N ILE A 13 -16.36 -2.29 -15.77
CA ILE A 13 -15.63 -1.67 -14.68
C ILE A 13 -16.50 -0.58 -14.07
N PRO A 14 -16.71 -0.55 -12.73
CA PRO A 14 -17.49 0.48 -12.08
C PRO A 14 -16.78 1.84 -12.19
N GLU A 15 -17.56 2.91 -12.31
CA GLU A 15 -17.01 4.29 -12.30
C GLU A 15 -16.32 4.62 -10.97
N LEU A 16 -16.77 4.03 -9.87
CA LEU A 16 -16.22 4.22 -8.54
C LEU A 16 -16.01 2.87 -7.85
N LEU A 17 -14.76 2.56 -7.53
CA LEU A 17 -14.41 1.37 -6.75
C LEU A 17 -14.46 1.73 -5.26
N THR A 18 -15.47 1.23 -4.55
CA THR A 18 -15.62 1.39 -3.10
C THR A 18 -15.37 0.06 -2.39
N PRO A 19 -14.97 0.06 -1.09
CA PRO A 19 -14.87 -1.16 -0.31
C PRO A 19 -16.17 -1.98 -0.34
N ASP A 20 -17.32 -1.33 -0.17
CA ASP A 20 -18.64 -1.99 -0.19
C ASP A 20 -18.93 -2.66 -1.54
N TYR A 21 -18.63 -1.99 -2.65
CA TYR A 21 -18.78 -2.58 -3.97
C TYR A 21 -17.93 -3.84 -4.13
N VAL A 22 -16.68 -3.77 -3.67
CA VAL A 22 -15.73 -4.88 -3.74
C VAL A 22 -16.22 -6.06 -2.91
N ASP A 23 -16.65 -5.81 -1.69
CA ASP A 23 -17.11 -6.86 -0.77
C ASP A 23 -18.40 -7.54 -1.24
N HIS A 24 -19.30 -6.80 -1.90
CA HIS A 24 -20.51 -7.35 -2.48
C HIS A 24 -20.32 -8.07 -3.81
N THR A 25 -19.35 -7.63 -4.62
CA THR A 25 -19.17 -8.12 -5.99
C THR A 25 -18.15 -9.25 -6.05
N PHE A 26 -17.09 -9.18 -5.26
CA PHE A 26 -15.99 -10.13 -5.29
C PHE A 26 -15.85 -10.85 -3.96
N ARG A 27 -15.78 -12.15 -4.02
CA ARG A 27 -15.52 -12.95 -2.83
C ARG A 27 -14.06 -12.76 -2.43
N ARG A 28 -13.83 -12.20 -1.24
CA ARG A 28 -12.47 -12.15 -0.67
C ARG A 28 -11.98 -13.58 -0.49
N LYS A 29 -10.78 -13.84 -0.95
CA LYS A 29 -10.04 -15.02 -0.53
C LYS A 29 -9.43 -14.70 0.83
N ASN A 30 -9.46 -15.68 1.74
CA ASN A 30 -8.89 -15.52 3.07
C ASN A 30 -7.49 -14.90 2.97
N ASP A 31 -7.28 -13.80 3.69
CA ASP A 31 -6.02 -13.06 3.82
C ASP A 31 -5.52 -12.27 2.57
N GLU A 32 -6.32 -12.11 1.50
CA GLU A 32 -5.94 -11.31 0.33
C GLU A 32 -6.78 -10.01 0.26
N ASN A 33 -6.13 -8.85 0.15
CA ASN A 33 -6.81 -7.59 -0.12
C ASN A 33 -6.91 -7.34 -1.63
N ILE A 34 -8.03 -6.78 -2.06
CA ILE A 34 -8.22 -6.40 -3.45
C ILE A 34 -7.63 -4.99 -3.63
N ILE A 35 -6.64 -4.86 -4.51
CA ILE A 35 -5.99 -3.57 -4.81
C ILE A 35 -6.58 -2.86 -6.01
N GLY A 36 -7.45 -3.51 -6.76
CA GLY A 36 -8.08 -2.94 -7.94
C GLY A 36 -8.77 -3.98 -8.79
N ILE A 37 -9.26 -3.55 -9.94
CA ILE A 37 -9.87 -4.39 -10.96
C ILE A 37 -9.01 -4.32 -12.22
N ALA A 38 -8.60 -5.47 -12.75
CA ALA A 38 -7.85 -5.54 -13.99
C ALA A 38 -8.71 -5.06 -15.17
N TYR A 39 -8.18 -4.13 -15.96
CA TYR A 39 -8.92 -3.49 -17.04
C TYR A 39 -9.33 -4.43 -18.18
N ASP A 40 -8.47 -5.40 -18.50
CA ASP A 40 -8.65 -6.34 -19.61
C ASP A 40 -9.59 -7.51 -19.29
N THR A 41 -9.65 -7.91 -18.02
CA THR A 41 -10.42 -9.08 -17.58
C THR A 41 -11.61 -8.74 -16.69
N VAL A 42 -11.70 -7.49 -16.22
CA VAL A 42 -12.65 -7.05 -15.19
C VAL A 42 -12.64 -7.95 -13.95
N ALA A 43 -11.48 -8.54 -13.67
CA ALA A 43 -11.26 -9.42 -12.53
C ALA A 43 -10.56 -8.67 -11.40
N PRO A 44 -10.83 -9.01 -10.12
CA PRO A 44 -10.15 -8.40 -9.01
C PRO A 44 -8.66 -8.76 -8.99
N VAL A 45 -7.83 -7.76 -8.72
CA VAL A 45 -6.40 -7.90 -8.51
C VAL A 45 -6.14 -7.96 -7.01
N TYR A 46 -5.57 -9.08 -6.56
CA TYR A 46 -5.30 -9.33 -5.15
C TYR A 46 -3.85 -9.01 -4.78
N THR A 47 -3.64 -8.56 -3.54
CA THR A 47 -2.31 -8.61 -2.93
C THR A 47 -2.03 -10.02 -2.47
N ASP A 48 -0.87 -10.55 -2.82
CA ASP A 48 -0.36 -11.77 -2.20
C ASP A 48 0.45 -11.36 -0.95
N HIS A 49 -0.12 -11.57 0.23
CA HIS A 49 0.48 -11.18 1.52
C HIS A 49 1.87 -11.76 1.75
N ASN A 50 2.12 -12.95 1.20
CA ASN A 50 3.41 -13.60 1.34
C ASN A 50 4.49 -12.97 0.44
N LYS A 51 4.06 -12.26 -0.61
CA LYS A 51 4.97 -11.67 -1.61
C LYS A 51 4.99 -10.14 -1.56
N CYS A 52 3.89 -9.50 -1.20
CA CYS A 52 3.71 -8.06 -1.31
C CYS A 52 3.02 -7.48 -0.08
N ASN A 53 3.80 -7.26 0.98
CA ASN A 53 3.37 -6.53 2.16
C ASN A 53 3.85 -5.06 2.17
N ILE A 54 4.53 -4.62 1.11
CA ILE A 54 5.03 -3.27 0.94
C ILE A 54 4.60 -2.76 -0.42
N ILE A 55 3.90 -1.62 -0.43
CA ILE A 55 3.41 -0.98 -1.65
C ILE A 55 3.93 0.44 -1.71
N THR A 56 4.66 0.75 -2.77
CA THR A 56 5.10 2.11 -3.10
C THR A 56 4.10 2.74 -4.06
N ILE A 57 3.60 3.94 -3.72
CA ILE A 57 2.57 4.64 -4.48
C ILE A 57 3.17 5.93 -5.03
N SER A 58 3.18 6.06 -6.34
CA SER A 58 3.70 7.24 -7.04
C SER A 58 2.88 7.56 -8.28
N GLY A 59 3.18 8.68 -8.92
CA GLY A 59 2.50 9.14 -10.14
C GLY A 59 2.12 10.61 -10.09
N ALA A 60 1.28 11.05 -11.02
CA ALA A 60 0.84 12.43 -11.13
C ALA A 60 -0.15 12.83 -10.01
N ASP A 61 -0.26 14.14 -9.78
CA ASP A 61 -1.23 14.66 -8.84
C ASP A 61 -2.67 14.49 -9.35
N ASN A 62 -3.61 14.34 -8.41
CA ASN A 62 -5.04 14.14 -8.67
C ASN A 62 -5.40 12.89 -9.48
N MET A 63 -4.49 11.92 -9.60
CA MET A 63 -4.72 10.67 -10.31
C MET A 63 -5.24 9.52 -9.43
N GLY A 64 -5.55 9.77 -8.15
CA GLY A 64 -6.18 8.77 -7.27
C GLY A 64 -5.28 8.15 -6.21
N ARG A 65 -4.02 8.52 -6.10
CA ARG A 65 -3.07 7.99 -5.10
C ARG A 65 -3.63 8.01 -3.67
N THR A 66 -4.15 9.17 -3.23
CA THR A 66 -4.74 9.32 -1.89
C THR A 66 -5.98 8.46 -1.71
N ASN A 67 -6.82 8.37 -2.73
CA ASN A 67 -8.03 7.54 -2.69
C ASN A 67 -7.68 6.05 -2.56
N PHE A 68 -6.62 5.60 -3.25
CA PHE A 68 -6.13 4.24 -3.09
C PHE A 68 -5.65 3.96 -1.66
N ILE A 69 -4.90 4.87 -1.04
CA ILE A 69 -4.45 4.71 0.36
C ILE A 69 -5.65 4.59 1.30
N LYS A 70 -6.64 5.46 1.16
CA LYS A 70 -7.89 5.41 1.95
C LYS A 70 -8.64 4.10 1.73
N TYR A 71 -8.84 3.73 0.48
CA TYR A 71 -9.51 2.48 0.11
C TYR A 71 -8.83 1.27 0.75
N PHE A 72 -7.51 1.18 0.67
CA PHE A 72 -6.75 0.08 1.24
C PHE A 72 -6.83 0.05 2.77
N ALA A 73 -6.70 1.20 3.43
CA ALA A 73 -6.83 1.32 4.88
C ALA A 73 -8.24 0.91 5.36
N LEU A 74 -9.28 1.38 4.69
CA LEU A 74 -10.67 1.03 5.01
C LEU A 74 -10.97 -0.46 4.81
N GLN A 75 -10.42 -1.09 3.77
CA GLN A 75 -10.54 -2.53 3.62
C GLN A 75 -9.96 -3.31 4.81
N MET A 76 -8.81 -2.86 5.31
CA MET A 76 -8.18 -3.51 6.47
C MET A 76 -8.96 -3.29 7.75
N LEU A 77 -9.47 -2.07 7.99
CA LEU A 77 -10.31 -1.75 9.14
C LEU A 77 -11.64 -2.52 9.14
N ASN A 78 -12.20 -2.78 7.96
CA ASN A 78 -13.44 -3.55 7.80
C ASN A 78 -13.22 -5.07 7.78
N SER A 79 -11.99 -5.54 7.96
CA SER A 79 -11.71 -6.96 8.07
C SER A 79 -12.14 -7.51 9.44
N GLU A 80 -12.34 -8.84 9.54
CA GLU A 80 -12.61 -9.50 10.82
C GLU A 80 -11.38 -9.59 11.75
N ILE A 81 -10.22 -9.14 11.25
CA ILE A 81 -8.94 -9.19 11.96
C ILE A 81 -8.71 -7.82 12.61
N ASP A 82 -8.36 -7.82 13.88
CA ASP A 82 -8.00 -6.58 14.59
C ASP A 82 -6.84 -5.89 13.87
N THR A 83 -7.04 -4.60 13.52
CA THR A 83 -6.11 -3.86 12.66
C THR A 83 -5.70 -2.57 13.35
N HIS A 84 -4.41 -2.38 13.54
CA HIS A 84 -3.81 -1.15 14.02
C HIS A 84 -3.16 -0.39 12.87
N ILE A 85 -3.56 0.87 12.67
CA ILE A 85 -3.04 1.72 11.60
C ILE A 85 -2.24 2.89 12.18
N TYR A 86 -1.04 3.09 11.64
CA TYR A 86 -0.15 4.21 11.97
C TYR A 86 0.06 5.05 10.72
N ILE A 87 -0.37 6.32 10.76
CA ILE A 87 -0.35 7.22 9.60
C ILE A 87 0.56 8.39 9.89
N ALA A 88 1.57 8.59 9.04
CA ALA A 88 2.26 9.87 8.89
C ALA A 88 1.74 10.59 7.66
N ASP A 89 1.15 11.75 7.81
CA ASP A 89 0.62 12.54 6.70
C ASP A 89 1.31 13.90 6.60
N ASP A 90 1.13 14.60 5.49
CA ASP A 90 1.63 15.94 5.31
C ASP A 90 0.65 17.00 5.91
N PHE A 91 1.07 18.27 5.90
CA PHE A 91 0.28 19.40 6.40
C PHE A 91 -1.09 19.56 5.69
N ARG A 92 -1.30 18.93 4.54
CA ARG A 92 -2.56 18.97 3.78
C ARG A 92 -3.63 18.04 4.38
N ARG A 93 -3.23 17.17 5.31
CA ARG A 93 -4.12 16.28 6.09
C ARG A 93 -5.07 15.45 5.22
N LYS A 94 -4.61 14.96 4.09
CA LYS A 94 -5.45 14.24 3.13
C LYS A 94 -5.99 12.90 3.62
N LEU A 95 -5.37 12.33 4.66
CA LEU A 95 -5.74 11.04 5.25
C LEU A 95 -6.44 11.18 6.62
N SER A 96 -6.75 12.41 7.08
CA SER A 96 -7.32 12.66 8.40
C SER A 96 -8.72 12.07 8.63
N ASP A 97 -9.42 11.73 7.57
CA ASP A 97 -10.75 11.11 7.60
C ASP A 97 -10.73 9.57 7.77
N ILE A 98 -9.55 8.94 7.79
CA ILE A 98 -9.42 7.51 8.12
C ILE A 98 -9.61 7.27 9.63
N GLY A 99 -9.68 8.33 10.45
CA GLY A 99 -9.70 8.28 11.90
C GLY A 99 -10.77 7.35 12.48
N GLN A 100 -10.30 6.32 13.21
CA GLN A 100 -11.07 5.36 14.01
C GLN A 100 -10.28 5.05 15.29
N GLU A 101 -10.86 4.29 16.22
CA GLU A 101 -10.26 3.99 17.52
C GLU A 101 -8.84 3.38 17.43
N ASN A 102 -8.60 2.53 16.44
CA ASN A 102 -7.31 1.85 16.23
C ASN A 102 -6.37 2.58 15.25
N VAL A 103 -6.59 3.88 15.01
CA VAL A 103 -5.78 4.67 14.08
C VAL A 103 -4.98 5.73 14.81
N SER A 104 -3.67 5.68 14.71
CA SER A 104 -2.75 6.74 15.16
C SER A 104 -2.38 7.62 13.96
N TYR A 105 -2.58 8.93 14.10
CA TYR A 105 -2.38 9.89 13.02
C TYR A 105 -1.43 11.00 13.44
N ASP A 106 -0.35 11.19 12.71
CA ASP A 106 0.72 12.12 13.01
C ASP A 106 1.02 13.04 11.83
N LEU A 107 1.34 14.29 12.15
CA LEU A 107 1.83 15.30 11.21
C LEU A 107 3.27 15.67 11.49
N ASP A 108 3.74 15.43 12.72
CA ASP A 108 5.10 15.73 13.13
C ASP A 108 6.04 14.58 12.78
N PRO A 109 7.08 14.82 11.96
CA PRO A 109 8.05 13.80 11.60
C PRO A 109 8.78 13.19 12.80
N ASP A 110 9.11 13.98 13.81
CA ASP A 110 9.86 13.51 14.98
C ASP A 110 8.98 12.60 15.87
N GLU A 111 7.71 12.92 16.03
CA GLU A 111 6.75 12.06 16.73
C GLU A 111 6.59 10.73 15.99
N PHE A 112 6.49 10.76 14.66
CA PHE A 112 6.35 9.54 13.88
C PHE A 112 7.61 8.67 13.89
N ILE A 113 8.81 9.26 13.92
CA ILE A 113 10.07 8.52 14.11
C ILE A 113 10.04 7.72 15.42
N GLN A 114 9.62 8.33 16.52
CA GLN A 114 9.52 7.63 17.80
C GLN A 114 8.51 6.48 17.72
N LYS A 115 7.40 6.67 16.99
CA LYS A 115 6.42 5.60 16.76
C LYS A 115 6.99 4.44 15.93
N ILE A 116 7.74 4.70 14.88
CA ILE A 116 8.40 3.63 14.09
C ILE A 116 9.32 2.78 14.98
N ILE A 117 10.10 3.41 15.85
CA ILE A 117 10.97 2.71 16.81
C ILE A 117 10.13 1.90 17.80
N MET A 118 9.04 2.48 18.32
CA MET A 118 8.12 1.78 19.22
C MET A 118 7.46 0.57 18.54
N ILE A 119 6.99 0.73 17.30
CA ILE A 119 6.39 -0.35 16.52
C ILE A 119 7.39 -1.49 16.33
N GLU A 120 8.64 -1.18 16.04
CA GLU A 120 9.71 -2.18 15.89
C GLU A 120 9.87 -2.99 17.18
N VAL A 121 9.88 -2.36 18.35
CA VAL A 121 9.95 -3.03 19.66
C VAL A 121 8.75 -3.95 19.89
N LEU A 122 7.54 -3.49 19.59
CA LEU A 122 6.32 -4.31 19.72
C LEU A 122 6.35 -5.52 18.77
N LEU A 123 6.82 -5.34 17.55
CA LEU A 123 6.95 -6.43 16.56
C LEU A 123 8.04 -7.43 16.96
N GLU A 124 9.14 -6.96 17.59
CA GLU A 124 10.17 -7.86 18.13
C GLU A 124 9.62 -8.76 19.23
N GLU A 125 8.78 -8.23 20.12
CA GLU A 125 8.12 -9.03 21.16
C GLU A 125 7.16 -10.07 20.56
N LYS A 126 6.33 -9.67 19.59
CA LYS A 126 5.43 -10.58 18.86
C LYS A 126 6.24 -11.67 18.12
N TYR A 127 7.33 -11.28 17.48
CA TYR A 127 8.22 -12.20 16.77
C TYR A 127 8.87 -13.23 17.70
N LYS A 128 9.30 -12.82 18.90
CA LYS A 128 9.82 -13.75 19.92
C LYS A 128 8.77 -14.76 20.36
N ARG A 129 7.52 -14.32 20.60
CA ARG A 129 6.41 -15.23 20.93
C ARG A 129 6.15 -16.24 19.81
N LEU A 130 6.16 -15.80 18.55
CA LEU A 130 6.00 -16.69 17.40
C LEU A 130 7.09 -17.75 17.35
N ILE A 131 8.36 -17.40 17.60
CA ILE A 131 9.47 -18.36 17.63
C ILE A 131 9.29 -19.39 18.75
N HIS A 132 8.76 -18.99 19.89
CA HIS A 132 8.48 -19.89 21.01
C HIS A 132 7.21 -20.72 20.86
N GLN A 133 6.62 -20.76 19.66
CA GLN A 133 5.39 -21.49 19.32
C GLN A 133 4.16 -21.05 20.12
N GLU A 134 4.18 -19.89 20.73
CA GLU A 134 2.99 -19.23 21.22
C GLU A 134 2.18 -18.78 20.00
N ASN A 135 0.90 -19.11 19.98
CA ASN A 135 0.02 -18.73 18.86
C ASN A 135 -0.29 -17.24 19.01
N PRO A 136 0.37 -16.33 18.31
CA PRO A 136 0.09 -14.90 18.45
C PRO A 136 -1.32 -14.63 17.91
N GLU A 137 -2.03 -13.71 18.54
CA GLU A 137 -3.28 -13.20 18.02
C GLU A 137 -3.07 -12.72 16.57
N LYS A 138 -4.03 -13.05 15.71
CA LYS A 138 -4.00 -12.58 14.33
C LYS A 138 -4.36 -11.09 14.33
N GLU A 139 -3.37 -10.26 14.41
CA GLU A 139 -3.50 -8.81 14.30
C GLU A 139 -2.81 -8.32 13.02
N ILE A 140 -3.33 -7.25 12.43
CA ILE A 140 -2.70 -6.55 11.31
C ILE A 140 -2.08 -5.24 11.81
N THR A 141 -0.85 -4.99 11.42
CA THR A 141 -0.21 -3.68 11.60
C THR A 141 -0.02 -3.04 10.23
N LEU A 142 -0.72 -1.93 9.97
CA LEU A 142 -0.58 -1.14 8.77
C LEU A 142 0.15 0.17 9.06
N ILE A 143 1.25 0.41 8.38
CA ILE A 143 2.02 1.65 8.49
C ILE A 143 1.90 2.39 7.16
N ILE A 144 1.40 3.62 7.21
CA ILE A 144 1.21 4.51 6.05
C ILE A 144 2.13 5.71 6.23
N ILE A 145 3.06 5.91 5.29
CA ILE A 145 3.91 7.09 5.27
C ILE A 145 3.58 7.90 4.01
N ASN A 146 2.87 9.02 4.19
CA ASN A 146 2.40 9.91 3.12
C ASN A 146 2.98 11.32 3.25
N SER A 147 4.24 11.43 3.70
CA SER A 147 4.94 12.69 3.89
C SER A 147 6.40 12.58 3.46
N GLN A 148 6.85 13.52 2.61
CA GLN A 148 8.25 13.59 2.18
C GLN A 148 9.16 14.06 3.32
N GLU A 149 8.66 14.88 4.24
CA GLU A 149 9.38 15.34 5.41
C GLU A 149 9.71 14.16 6.33
N VAL A 150 8.75 13.24 6.52
CA VAL A 150 8.96 12.01 7.29
C VAL A 150 9.99 11.11 6.61
N TYR A 151 10.01 11.01 5.29
CA TYR A 151 11.05 10.24 4.59
C TYR A 151 12.45 10.79 4.82
N THR A 152 12.58 12.11 4.83
CA THR A 152 13.86 12.78 5.13
C THR A 152 14.26 12.50 6.58
N ALA A 153 13.35 12.71 7.51
CA ALA A 153 13.60 12.50 8.93
C ALA A 153 13.98 11.04 9.27
N ILE A 154 13.31 10.04 8.66
CA ILE A 154 13.70 8.63 8.82
C ILE A 154 15.10 8.37 8.26
N SER A 155 15.43 8.99 7.11
CA SER A 155 16.76 8.80 6.49
C SER A 155 17.89 9.42 7.32
N ASP A 156 17.61 10.50 8.05
CA ASP A 156 18.54 11.20 8.92
C ASP A 156 18.67 10.51 10.30
N SER A 157 17.69 9.70 10.70
CA SER A 157 17.70 8.94 11.94
C SER A 157 18.17 7.51 11.70
N LYS A 158 19.38 7.17 12.18
CA LYS A 158 19.94 5.82 12.06
C LYS A 158 19.04 4.76 12.72
N ASP A 159 18.46 5.09 13.87
CA ASP A 159 17.61 4.15 14.63
C ASP A 159 16.28 3.92 13.93
N ALA A 160 15.61 4.98 13.44
CA ALA A 160 14.38 4.86 12.68
C ALA A 160 14.58 4.12 11.35
N LEU A 161 15.68 4.38 10.64
CA LEU A 161 16.00 3.69 9.40
C LEU A 161 16.26 2.20 9.64
N ASN A 162 16.95 1.84 10.72
CA ASN A 162 17.17 0.44 11.09
C ASN A 162 15.88 -0.24 11.52
N ALA A 163 15.03 0.43 12.33
CA ALA A 163 13.73 -0.06 12.73
C ALA A 163 12.87 -0.36 11.48
N LEU A 164 12.80 0.57 10.53
CA LEU A 164 12.06 0.37 9.29
C LEU A 164 12.60 -0.80 8.45
N LYS A 165 13.95 -0.96 8.36
CA LYS A 165 14.57 -2.12 7.70
C LYS A 165 14.16 -3.44 8.36
N ASN A 166 14.14 -3.50 9.68
CA ASN A 166 13.71 -4.68 10.42
C ASN A 166 12.21 -4.97 10.16
N ILE A 167 11.37 -3.95 10.16
CA ILE A 167 9.94 -4.05 9.86
C ILE A 167 9.73 -4.62 8.45
N MET A 168 10.42 -4.11 7.46
CA MET A 168 10.33 -4.55 6.07
C MET A 168 10.87 -5.97 5.82
N GLY A 169 11.87 -6.38 6.58
CA GLY A 169 12.57 -7.66 6.37
C GLY A 169 12.17 -8.73 7.38
N LYS A 170 12.57 -8.55 8.64
CA LYS A 170 12.45 -9.55 9.70
C LYS A 170 11.01 -9.85 10.09
N TYR A 171 10.16 -8.80 10.21
CA TYR A 171 8.81 -8.93 10.77
C TYR A 171 7.71 -9.10 9.73
N LYS A 172 8.03 -9.25 8.45
CA LYS A 172 7.04 -9.47 7.39
C LYS A 172 6.10 -10.67 7.64
N VAL A 173 6.52 -11.64 8.45
CA VAL A 173 5.72 -12.82 8.84
C VAL A 173 4.64 -12.51 9.87
N LEU A 174 4.60 -11.29 10.43
CA LEU A 174 3.67 -10.85 11.46
C LEU A 174 2.50 -10.02 10.92
N ASN A 175 2.07 -10.23 9.69
CA ASN A 175 0.99 -9.46 9.05
C ASN A 175 1.22 -7.94 9.11
N VAL A 176 2.44 -7.50 8.84
CA VAL A 176 2.79 -6.08 8.77
C VAL A 176 2.74 -5.60 7.33
N TYR A 177 2.06 -4.48 7.10
CA TYR A 177 1.94 -3.83 5.80
C TYR A 177 2.52 -2.44 5.85
N LEU A 178 3.23 -2.05 4.79
CA LEU A 178 3.74 -0.70 4.59
C LEU A 178 3.21 -0.12 3.29
N LEU A 179 2.63 1.08 3.39
CA LEU A 179 2.25 1.91 2.25
C LEU A 179 3.12 3.16 2.23
N PHE A 180 3.93 3.29 1.19
CA PHE A 180 4.71 4.49 0.92
C PHE A 180 3.93 5.38 -0.05
N GLY A 181 3.21 6.38 0.48
CA GLY A 181 2.50 7.41 -0.28
C GLY A 181 3.39 8.61 -0.57
N ALA A 182 2.89 9.59 -1.30
CA ALA A 182 3.62 10.83 -1.63
C ALA A 182 5.05 10.64 -2.16
N VAL A 183 5.35 9.47 -2.72
CA VAL A 183 6.68 9.15 -3.26
C VAL A 183 6.91 9.96 -4.53
N PRO A 184 7.97 10.79 -4.59
CA PRO A 184 8.24 11.61 -5.76
C PRO A 184 8.55 10.72 -6.97
N ASN A 185 7.97 11.05 -8.11
CA ASN A 185 8.30 10.39 -9.38
C ASN A 185 9.64 10.94 -9.92
N ALA A 186 10.73 10.54 -9.28
CA ALA A 186 12.07 10.97 -9.62
C ALA A 186 13.01 9.77 -9.73
N GLN A 187 14.06 9.93 -10.53
CA GLN A 187 15.08 8.91 -10.64
C GLN A 187 15.84 8.78 -9.30
N ILE A 188 15.87 7.57 -8.75
CA ILE A 188 16.62 7.27 -7.55
C ILE A 188 18.09 7.09 -7.95
N ALA A 189 18.88 8.14 -7.72
CA ALA A 189 20.29 8.22 -8.10
C ALA A 189 21.21 7.91 -6.91
N TYR A 190 22.50 7.88 -7.19
CA TYR A 190 23.54 7.87 -6.15
C TYR A 190 23.42 9.14 -5.30
N GLY A 191 23.36 8.99 -3.97
CA GLY A 191 23.14 10.11 -3.04
C GLY A 191 21.69 10.37 -2.68
N SER A 192 20.71 9.67 -3.30
CA SER A 192 19.31 9.70 -2.82
C SER A 192 19.20 9.12 -1.41
N PRO A 193 18.27 9.63 -0.57
CA PRO A 193 17.99 9.06 0.75
C PRO A 193 17.80 7.54 0.72
N ASP A 194 18.33 6.84 1.72
CA ASP A 194 18.32 5.38 1.75
C ASP A 194 16.92 4.76 1.70
N ILE A 195 15.94 5.46 2.25
CA ILE A 195 14.54 5.02 2.21
C ILE A 195 14.02 4.86 0.76
N TYR A 196 14.41 5.74 -0.16
CA TYR A 196 14.00 5.61 -1.56
C TYR A 196 14.66 4.41 -2.26
N LYS A 197 15.90 4.08 -1.88
CA LYS A 197 16.57 2.87 -2.37
C LYS A 197 15.84 1.62 -1.90
N MET A 198 15.43 1.60 -0.62
CA MET A 198 14.63 0.51 -0.06
C MET A 198 13.29 0.34 -0.79
N MET A 199 12.58 1.44 -1.08
CA MET A 199 11.33 1.40 -1.85
C MET A 199 11.54 0.79 -3.25
N LYS A 200 12.62 1.16 -3.94
CA LYS A 200 12.94 0.59 -5.27
C LYS A 200 13.22 -0.91 -5.23
N GLU A 201 13.85 -1.38 -4.16
CA GLU A 201 14.19 -2.80 -3.99
C GLU A 201 12.96 -3.69 -3.78
N THR A 202 11.86 -3.16 -3.26
CA THR A 202 10.61 -3.92 -3.01
C THR A 202 9.94 -4.39 -4.30
N LYS A 203 10.16 -3.70 -5.41
CA LYS A 203 9.57 -3.96 -6.75
C LYS A 203 8.03 -3.95 -6.78
N SER A 204 7.39 -3.50 -5.73
CA SER A 204 5.92 -3.39 -5.63
C SER A 204 5.52 -1.93 -5.71
N ILE A 205 5.26 -1.47 -6.92
CA ILE A 205 4.95 -0.06 -7.19
C ILE A 205 3.60 0.03 -7.89
N LEU A 206 2.70 0.83 -7.31
CA LEU A 206 1.49 1.30 -7.99
C LEU A 206 1.77 2.68 -8.56
N PHE A 207 1.68 2.80 -9.86
CA PHE A 207 2.02 4.02 -10.58
C PHE A 207 0.78 4.64 -11.24
N PHE A 208 0.34 5.77 -10.70
CA PHE A 208 -0.85 6.52 -11.12
C PHE A 208 -0.49 7.60 -12.14
N ASP A 209 0.05 7.19 -13.27
CA ASP A 209 0.35 8.04 -14.45
C ASP A 209 0.72 7.14 -15.63
N ASN A 210 0.89 7.71 -16.81
CA ASN A 210 1.40 6.98 -17.97
C ASN A 210 2.78 6.37 -17.69
N LEU A 211 2.98 5.11 -18.06
CA LEU A 211 4.24 4.39 -17.85
C LEU A 211 5.45 5.09 -18.48
N ASP A 212 5.24 5.88 -19.54
CA ASP A 212 6.30 6.68 -20.16
C ASP A 212 6.85 7.76 -19.22
N ASN A 213 6.04 8.23 -18.27
CA ASN A 213 6.43 9.23 -17.27
C ASN A 213 7.14 8.61 -16.06
N CYS A 214 7.13 7.28 -15.89
CA CYS A 214 7.72 6.63 -14.72
C CYS A 214 9.25 6.81 -14.72
N LYS A 215 9.77 7.40 -13.63
CA LYS A 215 11.20 7.63 -13.41
C LYS A 215 11.78 6.82 -12.24
N ILE A 216 10.92 6.24 -11.41
CA ILE A 216 11.33 5.50 -10.21
C ILE A 216 12.01 4.18 -10.59
N VAL A 217 11.47 3.50 -11.60
CA VAL A 217 11.98 2.22 -12.11
C VAL A 217 12.13 2.25 -13.62
N ASP A 218 13.06 1.46 -14.11
CA ASP A 218 13.25 1.27 -15.55
C ASP A 218 12.21 0.27 -16.08
N ILE A 219 11.28 0.77 -16.88
CA ILE A 219 10.23 -0.06 -17.48
C ILE A 219 10.63 -0.41 -18.93
N PRO A 220 10.67 -1.71 -19.28
CA PRO A 220 11.00 -2.13 -20.65
C PRO A 220 10.06 -1.52 -21.69
N LEU A 221 10.60 -1.09 -22.82
CA LEU A 221 9.82 -0.47 -23.92
C LEU A 221 8.66 -1.36 -24.41
N ALA A 222 8.82 -2.68 -24.37
CA ALA A 222 7.76 -3.61 -24.75
C ALA A 222 6.54 -3.50 -23.82
N ILE A 223 6.77 -3.34 -22.50
CA ILE A 223 5.70 -3.14 -21.50
C ILE A 223 5.05 -1.77 -21.72
N LYS A 224 5.85 -0.71 -21.91
CA LYS A 224 5.31 0.63 -22.19
C LYS A 224 4.41 0.61 -23.41
N ARG A 225 4.87 0.03 -24.52
CA ARG A 225 4.09 -0.07 -25.78
C ARG A 225 2.79 -0.87 -25.64
N LYS A 226 2.81 -1.97 -24.85
CA LYS A 226 1.61 -2.78 -24.60
C LYS A 226 0.54 -2.01 -23.83
N ASN A 227 0.95 -1.07 -22.96
CA ASN A 227 0.09 -0.34 -22.06
C ASN A 227 -0.08 1.15 -22.43
N GLN A 228 0.08 1.48 -23.70
CA GLN A 228 -0.16 2.83 -24.23
C GLN A 228 -1.65 3.11 -24.34
N LYS A 229 -2.28 3.46 -23.22
CA LYS A 229 -3.65 3.99 -23.19
C LYS A 229 -3.67 5.28 -22.40
N LYS A 230 -4.68 6.12 -22.66
CA LYS A 230 -4.94 7.28 -21.82
C LYS A 230 -5.29 6.78 -20.42
N ILE A 231 -4.61 7.32 -19.42
CA ILE A 231 -4.88 7.05 -18.02
C ILE A 231 -5.84 8.09 -17.48
N GLU A 232 -6.87 7.62 -16.78
CA GLU A 232 -7.86 8.45 -16.11
C GLU A 232 -7.66 8.41 -14.59
N PRO A 233 -8.21 9.38 -13.83
CA PRO A 233 -8.12 9.36 -12.38
C PRO A 233 -8.68 8.05 -11.79
N GLY A 234 -7.87 7.34 -11.01
CA GLY A 234 -8.17 6.02 -10.47
C GLY A 234 -7.48 4.87 -11.17
N ASP A 235 -6.97 5.08 -12.39
CA ASP A 235 -6.17 4.07 -13.09
C ASP A 235 -4.74 4.02 -12.53
N ALA A 236 -4.19 2.80 -12.43
CA ALA A 236 -2.80 2.57 -12.04
C ALA A 236 -2.20 1.35 -12.75
N TYR A 237 -0.88 1.31 -12.78
CA TYR A 237 -0.07 0.17 -13.21
C TYR A 237 0.67 -0.45 -12.04
#